data_ce9c57dcffc01b4e5de4f2fb9465cc5b
#
_entry.id   ce9c57dcffc01b4e5de4f2fb9465cc5b
#
_cell.length_a   1.000
_cell.length_b   1.000
_cell.length_c   1.000
_cell.angle_alpha   90.00
_cell.angle_beta   90.00
_cell.angle_gamma   90.00
#
_symmetry.space_group_name_H-M   'P 1'
#
loop_
_entity.id
_entity.type
_entity.pdbx_description
1 polymer ?
#
loop_
_entity_poly.entity_id
_entity_poly.type
_entity_poly.pdbx_seq_one_letter_code
_entity_poly.pdbx_strand_id
1 'polypeptide(L)'
;MAHVLGFGTIWSPQFLNLLVGGGGSDPSFVGLRAQTAFDRIGGSAYTGGAKVPVENSGQPGTRDTHWRESVFDNELMTGFLDLGANPLSIVTIGSMGDLGYVVNYGAADAYTHAFSVGPLRAPPVGPFARIALGNDIARVPIYTVDRQGRVTGVFRP
;
A
#
# COMPACT_ATOMS: atom_id res chain seq x y z
N MET A 1 -1.53 8.20 9.03
CA MET A 1 -2.89 8.73 8.78
C MET A 1 -3.65 7.93 7.73
N ALA A 2 -3.05 7.50 6.61
CA ALA A 2 -3.75 6.73 5.57
C ALA A 2 -4.34 5.39 6.08
N HIS A 3 -3.67 4.71 7.00
CA HIS A 3 -4.19 3.49 7.63
C HIS A 3 -5.49 3.71 8.43
N VAL A 4 -5.67 4.88 9.03
CA VAL A 4 -6.93 5.25 9.71
C VAL A 4 -8.08 5.39 8.71
N LEU A 5 -7.76 5.74 7.45
CA LEU A 5 -8.72 5.84 6.35
C LEU A 5 -8.91 4.51 5.61
N GLY A 6 -8.27 3.43 6.05
CA GLY A 6 -8.45 2.10 5.50
C GLY A 6 -7.32 1.58 4.62
N PHE A 7 -6.32 2.40 4.27
CA PHE A 7 -5.15 1.93 3.51
C PHE A 7 -4.50 0.75 4.25
N GLY A 8 -4.32 -0.36 3.58
CA GLY A 8 -3.77 -1.59 4.16
C GLY A 8 -4.70 -2.32 5.15
N THR A 9 -5.55 -1.61 5.89
CA THR A 9 -6.33 -2.18 6.99
C THR A 9 -7.62 -2.86 6.55
N ILE A 10 -8.23 -2.41 5.44
CA ILE A 10 -9.49 -2.97 4.94
C ILE A 10 -9.35 -3.60 3.55
N TRP A 11 -8.12 -3.91 3.11
CA TRP A 11 -7.87 -4.55 1.81
C TRP A 11 -8.24 -6.02 1.76
N SER A 12 -8.24 -6.68 2.92
CA SER A 12 -8.43 -8.13 3.02
C SER A 12 -9.78 -8.61 2.48
N PRO A 13 -9.91 -9.93 2.17
CA PRO A 13 -11.16 -10.52 1.69
C PRO A 13 -12.37 -10.35 2.62
N GLN A 14 -12.12 -10.15 3.92
CA GLN A 14 -13.17 -9.91 4.92
C GLN A 14 -13.85 -8.54 4.75
N PHE A 15 -13.21 -7.61 4.04
CA PHE A 15 -13.72 -6.25 3.82
C PHE A 15 -13.94 -5.98 2.32
N LEU A 16 -12.96 -5.40 1.64
CA LEU A 16 -13.11 -4.94 0.25
C LEU A 16 -12.58 -5.93 -0.78
N ASN A 17 -11.93 -7.01 -0.35
CA ASN A 17 -11.35 -8.03 -1.24
C ASN A 17 -10.40 -7.42 -2.30
N LEU A 18 -9.58 -6.47 -1.89
CA LEU A 18 -8.60 -5.78 -2.74
C LEU A 18 -7.18 -6.35 -2.59
N LEU A 19 -6.95 -7.23 -1.60
CA LEU A 19 -5.70 -7.94 -1.38
C LEU A 19 -5.82 -9.38 -1.87
N VAL A 20 -4.96 -9.77 -2.79
CA VAL A 20 -4.84 -11.14 -3.30
C VAL A 20 -3.48 -11.70 -2.90
N GLY A 21 -3.44 -12.98 -2.48
CA GLY A 21 -2.21 -13.65 -2.08
C GLY A 21 -1.61 -13.19 -0.76
N GLY A 22 -2.40 -12.56 0.11
CA GLY A 22 -1.96 -12.14 1.45
C GLY A 22 -1.40 -13.31 2.26
N GLY A 23 -0.34 -13.06 3.03
CA GLY A 23 0.44 -14.09 3.73
C GLY A 23 1.40 -14.91 2.84
N GLY A 24 1.28 -14.79 1.53
CA GLY A 24 2.12 -15.49 0.55
C GLY A 24 3.43 -14.75 0.19
N SER A 25 4.11 -15.27 -0.81
CA SER A 25 5.36 -14.67 -1.31
C SER A 25 5.15 -13.49 -2.26
N ASP A 26 3.95 -13.35 -2.85
CA ASP A 26 3.65 -12.30 -3.83
C ASP A 26 2.25 -11.67 -3.64
N PRO A 27 1.98 -11.08 -2.46
CA PRO A 27 0.73 -10.38 -2.23
C PRO A 27 0.60 -9.16 -3.16
N SER A 28 -0.63 -8.87 -3.56
CA SER A 28 -0.91 -7.83 -4.54
C SER A 28 -2.23 -7.13 -4.25
N PHE A 29 -2.27 -5.83 -4.51
CA PHE A 29 -3.49 -5.05 -4.52
C PHE A 29 -4.10 -5.05 -5.93
N VAL A 30 -5.40 -5.29 -6.02
CA VAL A 30 -6.11 -5.48 -7.29
C VAL A 30 -7.17 -4.43 -7.58
N GLY A 31 -7.17 -3.31 -6.88
CA GLY A 31 -8.03 -2.18 -7.16
C GLY A 31 -7.66 -1.51 -8.49
N LEU A 32 -8.66 -1.27 -9.33
CA LEU A 32 -8.47 -0.84 -10.72
C LEU A 32 -7.81 0.54 -10.84
N ARG A 33 -8.13 1.45 -9.95
CA ARG A 33 -7.60 2.81 -9.99
C ARG A 33 -6.10 2.84 -9.64
N ALA A 34 -5.69 2.08 -8.62
CA ALA A 34 -4.28 1.93 -8.26
C ALA A 34 -3.51 1.17 -9.35
N GLN A 35 -4.08 0.12 -9.93
CA GLN A 35 -3.46 -0.57 -11.08
C GLN A 35 -3.22 0.38 -12.24
N THR A 36 -4.24 1.11 -12.66
CA THR A 36 -4.13 2.10 -13.75
C THR A 36 -3.06 3.16 -13.44
N ALA A 37 -3.01 3.63 -12.19
CA ALA A 37 -2.00 4.60 -11.76
C ALA A 37 -0.58 4.00 -11.78
N PHE A 38 -0.42 2.75 -11.32
CA PHE A 38 0.84 2.03 -11.34
C PHE A 38 1.35 1.82 -12.76
N ASP A 39 0.47 1.41 -13.67
CA ASP A 39 0.81 1.23 -15.09
C ASP A 39 1.29 2.52 -15.75
N ARG A 40 0.65 3.65 -15.44
CA ARG A 40 1.03 4.98 -15.96
C ARG A 40 2.43 5.43 -15.54
N ILE A 41 2.93 4.99 -14.40
CA ILE A 41 4.28 5.31 -13.91
C ILE A 41 5.32 4.23 -14.28
N GLY A 42 4.95 3.27 -15.12
CA GLY A 42 5.84 2.23 -15.64
C GLY A 42 5.64 0.83 -15.05
N GLY A 43 4.70 0.67 -14.12
CA GLY A 43 4.42 -0.61 -13.46
C GLY A 43 3.97 -1.73 -14.39
N SER A 44 3.37 -1.40 -15.54
CA SER A 44 3.00 -2.38 -16.57
C SER A 44 4.18 -3.22 -17.06
N ALA A 45 5.36 -2.62 -17.16
CA ALA A 45 6.59 -3.34 -17.53
C ALA A 45 7.03 -4.34 -16.45
N TYR A 46 6.62 -4.12 -15.19
CA TYR A 46 6.98 -4.96 -14.06
C TYR A 46 5.97 -6.08 -13.80
N THR A 47 4.67 -5.81 -13.86
CA THR A 47 3.60 -6.76 -13.49
C THR A 47 2.70 -7.18 -14.65
N GLY A 48 2.93 -6.69 -15.87
CA GLY A 48 2.04 -6.90 -17.01
C GLY A 48 0.68 -6.20 -16.88
N GLY A 49 0.57 -5.18 -16.02
CA GLY A 49 -0.65 -4.41 -15.85
C GLY A 49 -1.75 -5.07 -14.98
N ALA A 50 -1.43 -6.17 -14.31
CA ALA A 50 -2.47 -6.99 -13.63
C ALA A 50 -2.62 -6.70 -12.13
N LYS A 51 -1.66 -6.04 -11.49
CA LYS A 51 -1.60 -5.93 -10.03
C LYS A 51 -0.61 -4.87 -9.56
N VAL A 52 -0.81 -4.37 -8.33
CA VAL A 52 0.15 -3.51 -7.64
C VAL A 52 0.82 -4.33 -6.53
N PRO A 53 2.16 -4.45 -6.50
CA PRO A 53 2.87 -5.24 -5.50
C PRO A 53 2.69 -4.70 -4.08
N VAL A 54 2.27 -5.59 -3.17
CA VAL A 54 2.11 -5.32 -1.74
C VAL A 54 3.29 -5.95 -0.98
N GLU A 55 3.66 -5.39 0.17
CA GLU A 55 4.79 -5.85 0.99
C GLU A 55 4.60 -7.30 1.44
N ASN A 56 5.61 -8.12 1.20
CA ASN A 56 5.61 -9.55 1.46
C ASN A 56 6.51 -9.97 2.62
N SER A 57 7.11 -9.00 3.30
CA SER A 57 8.06 -9.22 4.40
C SER A 57 7.73 -8.34 5.62
N GLY A 58 8.46 -8.53 6.71
CA GLY A 58 8.30 -7.74 7.92
C GLY A 58 7.24 -8.27 8.89
N GLN A 59 6.98 -7.47 9.91
CA GLN A 59 6.03 -7.78 11.00
C GLN A 59 4.57 -7.57 10.54
N PRO A 60 3.58 -8.08 11.32
CA PRO A 60 2.16 -7.94 11.00
C PRO A 60 1.67 -6.50 10.95
N GLY A 61 2.29 -5.47 10.97
CA GLY A 61 1.90 -4.08 10.72
C GLY A 61 2.50 -3.54 9.42
N THR A 62 3.43 -4.31 8.81
CA THR A 62 4.11 -3.94 7.57
C THR A 62 3.66 -4.84 6.42
N ARG A 63 3.73 -6.16 6.63
CA ARG A 63 3.34 -7.15 5.65
C ARG A 63 1.85 -7.06 5.32
N ASP A 64 1.52 -7.19 4.04
CA ASP A 64 0.15 -7.18 3.49
C ASP A 64 -0.59 -5.84 3.62
N THR A 65 0.03 -4.79 4.14
CA THR A 65 -0.62 -3.54 4.48
C THR A 65 0.06 -2.30 3.92
N HIS A 66 1.20 -2.47 3.24
CA HIS A 66 2.00 -1.42 2.62
C HIS A 66 2.35 -1.79 1.18
N TRP A 67 2.78 -0.82 0.39
CA TRP A 67 3.41 -1.11 -0.90
C TRP A 67 4.72 -1.84 -0.69
N ARG A 68 5.08 -2.69 -1.66
CA ARG A 68 6.33 -3.46 -1.59
C ARG A 68 7.54 -2.57 -1.69
N GLU A 69 8.32 -2.50 -0.62
CA GLU A 69 9.52 -1.68 -0.51
C GLU A 69 10.50 -1.90 -1.68
N SER A 70 10.77 -3.15 -2.05
CA SER A 70 11.70 -3.48 -3.14
C SER A 70 11.23 -3.04 -4.52
N VAL A 71 9.97 -2.58 -4.65
CA VAL A 71 9.36 -2.10 -5.90
C VAL A 71 9.15 -0.60 -5.87
N PHE A 72 8.73 -0.05 -4.74
CA PHE A 72 8.33 1.34 -4.61
C PHE A 72 9.38 2.24 -3.96
N ASP A 73 10.45 1.65 -3.36
CA ASP A 73 11.57 2.34 -2.72
C ASP A 73 11.06 3.43 -1.73
N ASN A 74 11.23 4.69 -2.02
CA ASN A 74 10.91 5.81 -1.15
C ASN A 74 9.44 6.32 -1.26
N GLU A 75 8.52 5.56 -1.82
CA GLU A 75 7.10 5.97 -1.81
C GLU A 75 6.56 6.03 -0.37
N LEU A 76 5.73 7.02 -0.08
CA LEU A 76 5.27 7.33 1.28
C LEU A 76 4.60 6.17 2.02
N MET A 77 3.93 5.26 1.29
CA MET A 77 3.16 4.15 1.87
C MET A 77 3.85 2.79 1.73
N THR A 78 5.16 2.77 1.59
CA THR A 78 5.97 1.57 1.86
C THR A 78 6.06 1.32 3.37
N GLY A 79 6.54 0.14 3.77
CA GLY A 79 6.72 -0.21 5.20
C GLY A 79 7.93 0.45 5.88
N PHE A 80 8.60 1.38 5.17
CA PHE A 80 9.82 2.05 5.64
C PHE A 80 9.75 3.53 5.33
N LEU A 81 10.39 4.33 6.17
CA LEU A 81 10.58 5.75 5.95
C LEU A 81 12.03 5.98 5.55
N ASP A 82 12.24 6.45 4.33
CA ASP A 82 13.57 6.77 3.82
C ASP A 82 14.05 8.14 4.29
N LEU A 83 15.37 8.32 4.31
CA LEU A 83 15.96 9.63 4.52
C LEU A 83 15.72 10.50 3.29
N GLY A 84 15.10 11.67 3.50
CA GLY A 84 14.79 12.60 2.42
C GLY A 84 13.30 12.63 2.07
N ALA A 85 13.00 12.78 0.79
CA ALA A 85 11.61 12.86 0.33
C ALA A 85 10.97 11.47 0.29
N ASN A 86 9.78 11.38 0.87
CA ASN A 86 8.91 10.21 0.76
C ASN A 86 7.62 10.66 0.05
N PRO A 87 7.61 10.63 -1.30
CA PRO A 87 6.52 11.20 -2.08
C PRO A 87 5.23 10.38 -2.00
N LEU A 88 4.11 11.08 -1.91
CA LEU A 88 2.77 10.51 -2.06
C LEU A 88 2.49 10.28 -3.55
N SER A 89 2.56 9.04 -4.00
CA SER A 89 2.36 8.72 -5.42
C SER A 89 0.88 8.74 -5.86
N ILE A 90 0.67 8.83 -7.18
CA ILE A 90 -0.67 8.64 -7.77
C ILE A 90 -1.23 7.23 -7.52
N VAL A 91 -0.38 6.26 -7.21
CA VAL A 91 -0.80 4.87 -6.91
C VAL A 91 -1.50 4.82 -5.56
N THR A 92 -0.92 5.46 -4.54
CA THR A 92 -1.55 5.59 -3.22
C THR A 92 -2.86 6.36 -3.30
N ILE A 93 -2.90 7.48 -4.05
CA ILE A 93 -4.15 8.23 -4.27
C ILE A 93 -5.18 7.34 -5.00
N GLY A 94 -4.79 6.61 -6.02
CA GLY A 94 -5.65 5.67 -6.74
C GLY A 94 -6.24 4.60 -5.81
N SER A 95 -5.43 4.04 -4.92
CA SER A 95 -5.91 3.04 -3.96
C SER A 95 -6.96 3.60 -3.01
N MET A 96 -6.84 4.85 -2.57
CA MET A 96 -7.88 5.51 -1.77
C MET A 96 -9.18 5.66 -2.57
N GLY A 97 -9.09 5.90 -3.88
CA GLY A 97 -10.25 5.88 -4.77
C GLY A 97 -10.90 4.50 -4.89
N ASP A 98 -10.11 3.41 -4.86
CA ASP A 98 -10.62 2.04 -4.82
C ASP A 98 -11.27 1.68 -3.48
N LEU A 99 -10.89 2.35 -2.39
CA LEU A 99 -11.56 2.26 -1.09
C LEU A 99 -12.91 3.01 -1.05
N GLY A 100 -13.25 3.77 -2.10
CA GLY A 100 -14.51 4.50 -2.22
C GLY A 100 -14.42 6.00 -1.96
N TYR A 101 -13.24 6.55 -1.71
CA TYR A 101 -13.07 7.98 -1.52
C TYR A 101 -13.10 8.75 -2.84
N VAL A 102 -13.58 9.99 -2.78
CA VAL A 102 -13.39 10.96 -3.86
C VAL A 102 -11.95 11.51 -3.73
N VAL A 103 -11.14 11.29 -4.76
CA VAL A 103 -9.71 11.62 -4.73
C VAL A 103 -9.33 12.68 -5.75
N ASN A 104 -8.29 13.45 -5.43
CA ASN A 104 -7.68 14.43 -6.33
C ASN A 104 -6.27 13.94 -6.72
N TYR A 105 -6.13 13.44 -7.94
CA TYR A 105 -4.83 12.99 -8.47
C TYR A 105 -3.82 14.12 -8.62
N GLY A 106 -4.28 15.38 -8.73
CA GLY A 106 -3.39 16.56 -8.77
C GLY A 106 -2.69 16.85 -7.43
N ALA A 107 -3.08 16.17 -6.36
CA ALA A 107 -2.41 16.27 -5.05
C ALA A 107 -1.24 15.30 -4.90
N ALA A 108 -0.94 14.49 -5.93
CA ALA A 108 0.24 13.62 -5.91
C ALA A 108 1.53 14.43 -5.99
N ASP A 109 2.53 13.95 -5.25
CA ASP A 109 3.90 14.43 -5.42
C ASP A 109 4.52 13.89 -6.71
N ALA A 110 5.57 14.53 -7.19
CA ALA A 110 6.37 13.99 -8.29
C ALA A 110 7.07 12.71 -7.82
N TYR A 111 6.65 11.60 -8.36
CA TYR A 111 7.21 10.29 -8.08
C TYR A 111 7.60 9.61 -9.39
N THR A 112 8.89 9.35 -9.55
CA THR A 112 9.44 8.60 -10.68
C THR A 112 10.35 7.51 -10.14
N HIS A 113 10.03 6.27 -10.43
CA HIS A 113 10.85 5.12 -10.10
C HIS A 113 10.99 4.20 -11.32
N ALA A 114 12.20 3.72 -11.58
CA ALA A 114 12.42 2.75 -12.65
C ALA A 114 12.08 1.35 -12.12
N PHE A 115 10.89 0.87 -12.42
CA PHE A 115 10.49 -0.51 -12.10
C PHE A 115 11.29 -1.47 -12.99
N SER A 116 12.28 -2.13 -12.41
CA SER A 116 13.08 -3.13 -13.11
C SER A 116 12.85 -4.52 -12.54
N VAL A 117 12.65 -5.50 -13.43
CA VAL A 117 12.72 -6.93 -13.08
C VAL A 117 14.21 -7.28 -12.93
N GLY A 118 14.80 -6.89 -11.83
CA GLY A 118 16.22 -7.14 -11.54
C GLY A 118 16.40 -7.67 -10.12
N PRO A 119 17.59 -8.18 -9.79
CA PRO A 119 17.86 -8.59 -8.42
C PRO A 119 17.61 -7.41 -7.49
N LEU A 120 16.91 -7.68 -6.39
CA LEU A 120 16.61 -6.76 -5.31
C LEU A 120 17.80 -5.84 -5.06
N ARG A 121 17.61 -4.54 -5.20
CA ARG A 121 18.59 -3.57 -4.74
C ARG A 121 18.85 -3.86 -3.26
N ALA A 122 20.09 -4.21 -2.92
CA ALA A 122 20.44 -4.40 -1.53
C ALA A 122 20.07 -3.13 -0.75
N PRO A 123 19.47 -3.25 0.44
CA PRO A 123 19.15 -2.09 1.25
C PRO A 123 20.41 -1.27 1.47
N PRO A 124 20.35 0.07 1.49
CA PRO A 124 21.52 0.90 1.77
C PRO A 124 22.09 0.51 3.12
N VAL A 125 23.32 0.01 3.11
CA VAL A 125 24.07 -0.37 4.30
C VAL A 125 24.70 0.89 4.88
N GLY A 126 24.09 1.44 5.95
CA GLY A 126 24.65 2.58 6.67
C GLY A 126 23.90 2.82 7.99
N PRO A 127 24.54 3.47 8.98
CA PRO A 127 23.93 3.71 10.29
C PRO A 127 22.73 4.67 10.29
N PHE A 128 22.33 5.17 9.13
CA PHE A 128 21.19 6.05 8.91
C PHE A 128 20.17 5.47 7.92
N ALA A 129 20.17 4.15 7.77
CA ALA A 129 19.25 3.47 6.88
C ALA A 129 17.84 3.47 7.49
N ARG A 130 16.85 3.81 6.70
CA ARG A 130 15.39 3.55 6.80
C ARG A 130 14.83 3.30 8.21
N ILE A 131 13.78 3.98 8.57
CA ILE A 131 13.00 3.69 9.78
C ILE A 131 11.93 2.67 9.39
N ALA A 132 12.00 1.46 9.97
CA ALA A 132 10.95 0.45 9.78
C ALA A 132 9.69 0.84 10.55
N LEU A 133 8.55 0.88 9.87
CA LEU A 133 7.24 1.24 10.43
C LEU A 133 6.49 -0.03 10.90
N GLY A 134 7.17 -0.94 11.58
CA GLY A 134 6.66 -2.28 11.90
C GLY A 134 5.40 -2.35 12.77
N ASN A 135 4.95 -1.25 13.37
CA ASN A 135 3.79 -1.20 14.26
C ASN A 135 2.95 0.07 14.07
N ASP A 136 2.94 0.64 12.88
CA ASP A 136 2.19 1.87 12.57
C ASP A 136 0.68 1.64 12.35
N ILE A 137 0.26 0.38 12.21
CA ILE A 137 -1.16 -0.01 12.15
C ILE A 137 -1.67 -0.33 13.55
N ALA A 138 -2.63 0.47 14.01
CA ALA A 138 -3.32 0.19 15.25
C ALA A 138 -4.21 -1.06 15.10
N ARG A 139 -3.95 -2.08 15.93
CA ARG A 139 -4.78 -3.29 16.03
C ARG A 139 -5.96 -3.04 16.96
N VAL A 140 -6.93 -2.28 16.47
CA VAL A 140 -8.16 -1.98 17.19
C VAL A 140 -9.34 -2.67 16.48
N PRO A 141 -10.46 -2.93 17.17
CA PRO A 141 -11.66 -3.44 16.53
C PRO A 141 -12.12 -2.50 15.41
N ILE A 142 -12.41 -3.08 14.24
CA ILE A 142 -12.98 -2.36 13.10
C ILE A 142 -14.49 -2.54 13.14
N TYR A 143 -15.22 -1.45 13.11
CA TYR A 143 -16.69 -1.45 13.14
C TYR A 143 -17.23 -1.18 11.74
N THR A 144 -18.12 -2.03 11.25
CA THR A 144 -18.95 -1.71 10.11
C THR A 144 -20.22 -1.02 10.57
N VAL A 145 -20.60 0.03 9.86
CA VAL A 145 -21.80 0.82 10.19
C VAL A 145 -22.71 0.98 8.97
N ASP A 146 -24.01 1.05 9.20
CA ASP A 146 -24.97 1.37 8.15
C ASP A 146 -24.98 2.88 7.83
N ARG A 147 -25.80 3.28 6.84
CA ARG A 147 -25.92 4.69 6.44
C ARG A 147 -26.46 5.62 7.54
N GLN A 148 -27.05 5.06 8.58
CA GLN A 148 -27.55 5.76 9.76
C GLN A 148 -26.53 5.78 10.91
N GLY A 149 -25.30 5.24 10.70
CA GLY A 149 -24.25 5.18 11.70
C GLY A 149 -24.41 4.07 12.74
N ARG A 150 -25.33 3.14 12.57
CA ARG A 150 -25.51 2.01 13.51
C ARG A 150 -24.49 0.92 13.19
N VAL A 151 -23.85 0.38 14.22
CA VAL A 151 -22.90 -0.72 14.09
C VAL A 151 -23.64 -1.97 13.59
N THR A 152 -23.19 -2.49 12.44
CA THR A 152 -23.72 -3.71 11.80
C THR A 152 -22.78 -4.90 11.95
N GLY A 153 -21.51 -4.65 12.32
CA GLY A 153 -20.56 -5.71 12.57
C GLY A 153 -19.32 -5.20 13.28
N VAL A 154 -18.56 -6.12 13.90
CA VAL A 154 -17.30 -5.84 14.58
C VAL A 154 -16.28 -6.89 14.14
N PHE A 155 -15.20 -6.46 13.53
CA PHE A 155 -14.05 -7.29 13.26
C PHE A 155 -12.97 -7.02 14.33
N ARG A 156 -12.42 -8.10 14.90
CA ARG A 156 -11.31 -8.05 15.86
C ARG A 156 -10.11 -8.71 15.23
N PRO A 157 -9.02 -7.97 14.91
CA PRO A 157 -7.79 -8.52 14.33
C PRO A 157 -7.02 -9.41 15.29
#